data_d2efd7119e9641213e69e82a8a78022e
#
_entry.id   d2efd7119e9641213e69e82a8a78022e
#
_cell.length_a   1.000
_cell.length_b   1.000
_cell.length_c   1.000
_cell.angle_alpha   90.00
_cell.angle_beta   90.00
_cell.angle_gamma   90.00
#
_symmetry.space_group_name_H-M   'P 1'
#
loop_
_entity.id
_entity.type
_entity.pdbx_description
1 polymer ?
#
loop_
_entity_poly.entity_id
_entity_poly.type
_entity_poly.pdbx_seq_one_letter_code
_entity_poly.pdbx_strand_id
1 'polypeptide(L)'
;MSRRVGAVLVVCASLTVPSAATAQRSISHSCDTPTSSDACQHWYTGASVSLQWTWSPLGTLISGCQNATFTAEALIERSCTVEWPDTSITQKIWIGLDRTPPQLTGLQPGRPPNPNGWFNRPVQLTFLGTDATSGVASCSSTTYSGPDGLGVPIGGSCSDVAGNVGSGTLPINYDSTAPKRPSVEVRPGNKRVSLGWSAPPGVQAEVVRSRKGAKPVVVFTGATDHLTDHRLHNGRHYRYVVTLIDQAGNRSADAATAVPTTSPLLLPARGARVHSAPMLVWKPVRRARYYNTQLFRRGHKVLTRWPRGSHLQLGELVPSRYCWYVWPGFGKRSERRYGKLLGRSCFTVVGG
;
A
#
# COMPACT_ATOMS: atom_id res chain seq x y z
N MET A 1 7.00 6.16 117.82
CA MET A 1 8.12 7.14 117.82
C MET A 1 8.71 7.17 116.40
N SER A 2 8.44 8.17 115.66
CA SER A 2 8.80 8.31 114.23
C SER A 2 9.93 9.32 114.12
N ARG A 3 11.08 8.94 113.52
CA ARG A 3 12.13 9.86 113.09
C ARG A 3 12.03 10.06 111.58
N ARG A 4 11.75 11.29 111.18
CA ARG A 4 11.84 11.79 109.86
C ARG A 4 13.31 12.05 109.51
N VAL A 5 13.79 11.46 108.37
CA VAL A 5 15.03 11.75 107.73
C VAL A 5 14.74 12.61 106.49
N GLY A 6 15.21 13.84 106.48
CA GLY A 6 15.06 14.75 105.38
C GLY A 6 16.08 14.41 104.27
N ALA A 7 15.59 14.22 103.04
CA ALA A 7 16.46 14.06 101.90
C ALA A 7 16.71 15.45 101.27
N VAL A 8 17.99 15.82 101.14
CA VAL A 8 18.43 17.01 100.41
C VAL A 8 18.49 16.65 98.89
N LEU A 9 17.66 17.29 98.10
CA LEU A 9 17.63 17.17 96.66
C LEU A 9 18.70 18.09 96.06
N VAL A 10 19.82 17.55 95.58
CA VAL A 10 20.78 18.30 94.75
C VAL A 10 20.25 18.37 93.31
N VAL A 11 19.78 19.54 92.89
CA VAL A 11 19.42 19.79 91.50
C VAL A 11 20.69 20.12 90.73
N CYS A 12 21.18 19.14 89.97
CA CYS A 12 22.16 19.35 88.89
C CYS A 12 21.48 20.04 87.73
N ALA A 13 21.65 21.32 87.53
CA ALA A 13 21.28 22.05 86.34
C ALA A 13 22.25 21.65 85.20
N SER A 14 21.83 20.76 84.36
CA SER A 14 22.51 20.47 83.08
C SER A 14 22.34 21.68 82.14
N LEU A 15 23.38 22.44 81.99
CA LEU A 15 23.53 23.43 80.92
C LEU A 15 23.57 22.68 79.55
N THR A 16 22.44 22.60 78.87
CA THR A 16 22.38 22.22 77.43
C THR A 16 22.95 23.40 76.65
N VAL A 17 24.20 23.29 76.24
CA VAL A 17 24.79 24.16 75.23
C VAL A 17 23.98 23.95 73.96
N PRO A 18 23.37 24.98 73.38
CA PRO A 18 22.68 24.80 72.10
C PRO A 18 23.76 24.39 71.06
N SER A 19 23.64 23.22 70.53
CA SER A 19 24.43 22.79 69.38
C SER A 19 24.22 23.85 68.30
N ALA A 20 25.28 24.58 67.98
CA ALA A 20 25.27 25.47 66.82
C ALA A 20 24.95 24.58 65.59
N ALA A 21 23.75 24.72 65.05
CA ALA A 21 23.42 24.08 63.77
C ALA A 21 24.48 24.55 62.79
N THR A 22 25.39 23.64 62.41
CA THR A 22 26.37 23.91 61.36
C THR A 22 25.57 24.14 60.06
N ALA A 23 25.61 25.41 59.62
CA ALA A 23 24.91 25.76 58.36
C ALA A 23 25.40 24.84 57.25
N GLN A 24 24.48 24.05 56.70
CA GLN A 24 24.79 23.07 55.64
C GLN A 24 25.29 23.84 54.42
N ARG A 25 26.51 23.51 53.99
CA ARG A 25 27.08 24.08 52.75
C ARG A 25 26.40 23.55 51.56
N SER A 26 25.97 24.43 50.69
CA SER A 26 25.25 24.05 49.46
C SER A 26 25.51 25.04 48.32
N ILE A 27 25.48 24.52 47.11
CA ILE A 27 25.36 25.29 45.87
C ILE A 27 24.00 24.96 45.27
N SER A 28 23.22 25.99 44.95
CA SER A 28 21.94 25.90 44.28
C SER A 28 21.98 26.67 42.96
N HIS A 29 21.11 26.35 42.07
CA HIS A 29 20.96 27.02 40.79
C HIS A 29 19.49 27.14 40.42
N SER A 30 19.17 28.16 39.64
CA SER A 30 17.86 28.31 38.97
C SER A 30 18.07 28.77 37.54
N CYS A 31 17.15 28.36 36.69
CA CYS A 31 17.06 28.82 35.33
C CYS A 31 15.76 29.58 35.14
N ASP A 32 15.91 30.88 34.81
CA ASP A 32 14.77 31.76 34.62
C ASP A 32 14.54 31.99 33.13
N THR A 33 13.30 31.76 32.68
CA THR A 33 12.81 32.18 31.38
C THR A 33 11.95 33.45 31.57
N PRO A 34 11.53 34.13 30.52
CA PRO A 34 10.60 35.27 30.63
C PRO A 34 9.28 34.94 31.33
N THR A 35 8.93 33.66 31.49
CA THR A 35 7.62 33.19 31.99
C THR A 35 7.71 32.24 33.18
N SER A 36 8.89 31.69 33.51
CA SER A 36 9.06 30.69 34.57
C SER A 36 10.47 30.69 35.14
N SER A 37 10.60 30.13 36.36
CA SER A 37 11.90 29.83 37.01
C SER A 37 11.87 28.38 37.48
N ASP A 38 12.95 27.61 37.23
CA ASP A 38 13.06 26.19 37.55
C ASP A 38 14.49 25.74 37.90
N ALA A 39 14.68 24.45 38.10
CA ALA A 39 15.94 23.85 38.53
C ALA A 39 16.95 23.59 37.42
N CYS A 40 16.77 24.12 36.20
CA CYS A 40 17.61 23.82 35.04
C CYS A 40 17.59 22.32 34.64
N GLN A 41 18.61 21.89 33.91
CA GLN A 41 18.82 20.48 33.48
C GLN A 41 17.70 19.89 32.62
N HIS A 42 17.13 20.70 31.73
CA HIS A 42 16.22 20.31 30.67
C HIS A 42 16.36 21.25 29.46
N TRP A 43 15.59 20.97 28.41
CA TRP A 43 15.52 21.81 27.23
C TRP A 43 14.49 22.92 27.37
N TYR A 44 14.83 24.12 26.92
CA TYR A 44 13.97 25.29 26.83
C TYR A 44 13.66 25.62 25.37
N THR A 45 12.43 26.02 25.06
CA THR A 45 11.99 26.48 23.76
C THR A 45 11.76 28.00 23.68
N GLY A 46 12.03 28.71 24.76
CA GLY A 46 11.88 30.16 24.85
C GLY A 46 13.00 30.95 24.14
N ALA A 47 12.83 32.28 24.06
CA ALA A 47 13.81 33.15 23.41
C ALA A 47 15.16 33.18 24.14
N SER A 48 15.17 32.99 25.46
CA SER A 48 16.37 33.00 26.31
C SER A 48 16.13 32.21 27.56
N VAL A 49 17.21 31.81 28.18
CA VAL A 49 17.24 31.25 29.54
C VAL A 49 18.39 31.90 30.33
N SER A 50 18.10 32.33 31.57
CA SER A 50 19.07 32.98 32.45
C SER A 50 19.41 32.07 33.61
N LEU A 51 20.67 31.65 33.69
CA LEU A 51 21.21 30.87 34.82
C LEU A 51 21.58 31.79 35.96
N GLN A 52 21.10 31.46 37.16
CA GLN A 52 21.50 32.07 38.40
C GLN A 52 22.07 31.04 39.36
N TRP A 53 23.22 31.37 39.96
CA TRP A 53 23.87 30.56 40.99
C TRP A 53 23.68 31.19 42.35
N THR A 54 23.44 30.38 43.37
CA THR A 54 23.41 30.77 44.77
C THR A 54 24.15 29.73 45.61
N TRP A 55 24.79 30.18 46.68
CA TRP A 55 25.48 29.28 47.62
C TRP A 55 25.41 29.81 49.05
N SER A 56 25.46 28.92 50.03
CA SER A 56 25.36 29.25 51.44
C SER A 56 26.12 28.21 52.26
N PRO A 57 26.84 28.67 53.35
CA PRO A 57 27.20 30.04 53.63
C PRO A 57 28.17 30.59 52.59
N LEU A 58 28.44 31.89 52.55
CA LEU A 58 29.41 32.51 51.64
C LEU A 58 30.78 31.84 51.73
N GLY A 59 31.29 31.33 50.60
CA GLY A 59 32.64 30.78 50.47
C GLY A 59 33.67 31.87 50.21
N THR A 60 34.96 31.57 50.46
CA THR A 60 36.08 32.51 50.31
C THR A 60 36.59 32.58 48.85
N LEU A 61 36.43 31.56 48.08
CA LEU A 61 36.83 31.51 46.66
C LEU A 61 35.71 30.93 45.79
N ILE A 62 35.44 31.57 44.68
CA ILE A 62 34.38 31.18 43.73
C ILE A 62 34.98 31.06 42.33
N SER A 63 34.71 29.96 41.64
CA SER A 63 35.12 29.72 40.28
C SER A 63 33.94 29.21 39.45
N GLY A 64 33.69 29.83 38.30
CA GLY A 64 32.64 29.38 37.34
C GLY A 64 31.19 29.69 37.74
N CYS A 65 30.95 30.39 38.85
CA CYS A 65 29.63 30.69 39.38
C CYS A 65 29.01 31.99 38.82
N GLN A 66 29.36 32.39 37.62
CA GLN A 66 28.81 33.61 37.01
C GLN A 66 27.39 33.34 36.48
N ASN A 67 26.49 34.25 36.84
CA ASN A 67 25.16 34.28 36.20
C ASN A 67 25.30 34.61 34.72
N ALA A 68 24.52 33.98 33.87
CA ALA A 68 24.62 34.16 32.45
C ALA A 68 23.25 33.98 31.77
N THR A 69 23.01 34.72 30.70
CA THR A 69 21.84 34.57 29.84
C THR A 69 22.26 33.96 28.50
N PHE A 70 21.56 32.94 28.09
CA PHE A 70 21.80 32.21 26.85
C PHE A 70 20.65 32.49 25.88
N THR A 71 21.00 32.84 24.63
CA THR A 71 20.05 33.15 23.53
C THR A 71 20.33 32.32 22.29
N ALA A 72 21.50 31.69 22.19
CA ALA A 72 21.84 30.79 21.10
C ALA A 72 21.36 29.38 21.40
N GLU A 73 20.84 28.69 20.36
CA GLU A 73 20.45 27.29 20.45
C GLU A 73 21.68 26.41 20.63
N ALA A 74 21.73 25.67 21.71
CA ALA A 74 22.83 24.77 22.06
C ALA A 74 22.50 23.94 23.30
N LEU A 75 23.24 22.84 23.48
CA LEU A 75 23.43 22.20 24.80
C LEU A 75 24.62 22.85 25.47
N ILE A 76 24.40 23.44 26.64
CA ILE A 76 25.38 24.26 27.36
C ILE A 76 25.68 23.59 28.69
N GLU A 77 26.92 23.25 28.95
CA GLU A 77 27.38 22.75 30.23
C GLU A 77 28.00 23.90 31.06
N ARG A 78 27.69 23.95 32.34
CA ARG A 78 28.23 24.91 33.28
C ARG A 78 28.60 24.23 34.60
N SER A 79 29.63 24.76 35.27
CA SER A 79 30.03 24.30 36.57
C SER A 79 30.29 25.48 37.50
N CYS A 80 29.91 25.32 38.75
CA CYS A 80 30.21 26.29 39.83
C CYS A 80 30.95 25.55 40.93
N THR A 81 32.11 26.10 41.31
CA THR A 81 32.92 25.60 42.40
C THR A 81 33.01 26.69 43.49
N VAL A 82 32.65 26.34 44.70
CA VAL A 82 32.77 27.19 45.88
C VAL A 82 33.70 26.52 46.87
N GLU A 83 34.67 27.24 47.35
CA GLU A 83 35.65 26.83 48.40
C GLU A 83 35.31 27.41 49.71
N TRP A 84 35.34 26.58 50.75
CA TRP A 84 35.29 26.95 52.18
C TRP A 84 36.59 26.53 52.82
N PRO A 85 36.96 27.04 54.00
CA PRO A 85 38.27 26.79 54.61
C PRO A 85 38.63 25.31 54.79
N ASP A 86 37.66 24.42 54.82
CA ASP A 86 37.83 23.01 55.14
C ASP A 86 37.28 22.08 53.99
N THR A 87 36.69 22.62 52.95
CA THR A 87 36.10 21.81 51.82
C THR A 87 35.86 22.65 50.59
N SER A 88 35.72 21.94 49.45
CA SER A 88 35.30 22.51 48.16
C SER A 88 34.16 21.68 47.60
N ILE A 89 33.14 22.33 47.07
CA ILE A 89 32.00 21.68 46.37
C ILE A 89 31.96 22.21 44.94
N THR A 90 31.82 21.29 43.99
CA THR A 90 31.57 21.61 42.57
C THR A 90 30.20 21.06 42.14
N GLN A 91 29.33 21.95 41.71
CA GLN A 91 28.03 21.62 41.07
C GLN A 91 28.16 21.75 39.55
N LYS A 92 27.80 20.71 38.83
CA LYS A 92 27.74 20.71 37.37
C LYS A 92 26.29 20.62 36.93
N ILE A 93 25.93 21.38 35.91
CA ILE A 93 24.60 21.38 35.30
C ILE A 93 24.75 21.47 33.79
N TRP A 94 23.66 21.13 33.11
CA TRP A 94 23.47 21.40 31.69
C TRP A 94 22.18 22.20 31.47
N ILE A 95 22.14 22.99 30.38
CA ILE A 95 21.02 23.80 29.95
C ILE A 95 20.89 23.60 28.43
N GLY A 96 19.75 23.11 27.96
CA GLY A 96 19.46 23.04 26.55
C GLY A 96 18.59 24.23 26.10
N LEU A 97 18.91 24.85 24.99
CA LEU A 97 18.05 25.83 24.35
C LEU A 97 17.86 25.40 22.88
N ASP A 98 16.61 25.11 22.51
CA ASP A 98 16.25 24.69 21.16
C ASP A 98 14.83 25.15 20.81
N ARG A 99 14.71 25.92 19.74
CA ARG A 99 13.46 26.50 19.22
C ARG A 99 13.13 25.98 17.81
N THR A 100 14.06 25.24 17.23
CA THR A 100 13.97 24.79 15.87
C THR A 100 13.25 23.45 15.79
N PRO A 101 12.06 23.37 15.19
CA PRO A 101 11.36 22.11 15.03
C PRO A 101 12.10 21.14 14.11
N PRO A 102 11.96 19.82 14.30
CA PRO A 102 12.49 18.81 13.42
C PRO A 102 11.99 18.96 11.98
N GLN A 103 12.85 18.66 11.02
CA GLN A 103 12.47 18.58 9.60
C GLN A 103 12.14 17.15 9.22
N LEU A 104 11.01 16.94 8.52
CA LEU A 104 10.67 15.64 7.95
C LEU A 104 11.58 15.33 6.77
N THR A 105 12.21 14.16 6.77
CA THR A 105 13.17 13.74 5.73
C THR A 105 12.71 12.55 4.89
N GLY A 106 11.72 11.78 5.37
CA GLY A 106 11.27 10.61 4.65
C GLY A 106 10.14 9.84 5.32
N LEU A 107 9.74 8.76 4.63
CA LEU A 107 8.80 7.76 5.13
C LEU A 107 9.48 6.39 5.16
N GLN A 108 9.29 5.68 6.24
CA GLN A 108 9.64 4.26 6.36
C GLN A 108 8.36 3.45 6.28
N PRO A 109 8.10 2.77 5.14
CA PRO A 109 6.93 1.90 5.02
C PRO A 109 7.17 0.57 5.73
N GLY A 110 6.13 0.02 6.36
CA GLY A 110 6.13 -1.29 7.01
C GLY A 110 6.25 -2.47 6.04
N ARG A 111 6.13 -2.21 4.74
CA ARG A 111 6.43 -3.13 3.63
C ARG A 111 6.95 -2.34 2.43
N PRO A 112 7.81 -2.93 1.59
CA PRO A 112 8.27 -2.24 0.38
C PRO A 112 7.12 -2.02 -0.61
N PRO A 113 7.17 -0.96 -1.42
CA PRO A 113 6.32 -0.82 -2.60
C PRO A 113 6.66 -1.90 -3.63
N ASN A 114 5.83 -2.04 -4.67
CA ASN A 114 6.18 -2.86 -5.82
C ASN A 114 7.37 -2.26 -6.60
N PRO A 115 7.96 -2.98 -7.59
CA PRO A 115 9.10 -2.47 -8.37
C PRO A 115 8.85 -1.13 -9.08
N ASN A 116 7.59 -0.73 -9.28
CA ASN A 116 7.23 0.55 -9.91
C ASN A 116 7.00 1.67 -8.87
N GLY A 117 7.22 1.42 -7.58
CA GLY A 117 7.06 2.41 -6.51
C GLY A 117 5.62 2.58 -6.01
N TRP A 118 4.72 1.63 -6.28
CA TRP A 118 3.32 1.68 -5.86
C TRP A 118 3.01 0.75 -4.69
N PHE A 119 2.08 1.19 -3.84
CA PHE A 119 1.42 0.34 -2.85
C PHE A 119 0.02 -0.03 -3.35
N ASN A 120 -0.35 -1.30 -3.28
CA ASN A 120 -1.65 -1.81 -3.71
C ASN A 120 -2.48 -2.47 -2.61
N ARG A 121 -2.09 -2.25 -1.38
CA ARG A 121 -2.79 -2.70 -0.14
C ARG A 121 -2.45 -1.73 0.97
N PRO A 122 -3.22 -1.68 2.06
CA PRO A 122 -2.93 -0.84 3.21
C PRO A 122 -1.47 -0.95 3.64
N VAL A 123 -0.84 0.18 3.92
CA VAL A 123 0.56 0.28 4.31
C VAL A 123 0.70 1.17 5.53
N GLN A 124 1.41 0.68 6.54
CA GLN A 124 1.85 1.49 7.66
C GLN A 124 3.05 2.33 7.22
N LEU A 125 3.03 3.60 7.55
CA LEU A 125 4.04 4.60 7.20
C LEU A 125 4.50 5.27 8.50
N THR A 126 5.80 5.19 8.79
CA THR A 126 6.42 5.92 9.91
C THR A 126 7.21 7.08 9.33
N PHE A 127 6.97 8.28 9.84
CA PHE A 127 7.73 9.45 9.43
C PHE A 127 9.15 9.40 9.97
N LEU A 128 10.09 9.93 9.20
CA LEU A 128 11.47 10.12 9.59
C LEU A 128 11.76 11.60 9.58
N GLY A 129 12.56 12.05 10.54
CA GLY A 129 12.95 13.45 10.66
C GLY A 129 14.38 13.60 11.15
N THR A 130 14.89 14.82 11.05
CA THR A 130 16.20 15.23 11.62
C THR A 130 16.03 16.53 12.39
N ASP A 131 16.75 16.62 13.48
CA ASP A 131 16.93 17.82 14.25
C ASP A 131 18.38 17.93 14.71
N ALA A 132 18.97 19.12 14.58
CA ALA A 132 20.41 19.33 14.77
C ALA A 132 20.77 19.71 16.22
N THR A 133 19.83 20.21 17.00
CA THR A 133 20.11 20.79 18.31
C THR A 133 19.77 19.83 19.45
N SER A 134 18.50 19.55 19.69
CA SER A 134 18.09 18.62 20.74
C SER A 134 17.92 17.18 20.24
N GLY A 135 17.84 17.00 18.94
CA GLY A 135 17.62 15.70 18.31
C GLY A 135 16.15 15.30 18.30
N VAL A 136 15.80 14.36 17.40
CA VAL A 136 14.43 13.86 17.26
C VAL A 136 14.08 12.94 18.43
N ALA A 137 13.00 13.23 19.13
CA ALA A 137 12.45 12.37 20.18
C ALA A 137 11.50 11.30 19.62
N SER A 138 10.58 11.70 18.74
CA SER A 138 9.62 10.78 18.12
C SER A 138 9.05 11.33 16.83
N CYS A 139 8.61 10.41 15.94
CA CYS A 139 7.85 10.77 14.76
C CYS A 139 6.54 9.99 14.71
N SER A 140 5.53 10.60 14.12
CA SER A 140 4.21 9.99 13.93
C SER A 140 4.26 8.81 12.98
N SER A 141 3.29 7.91 13.11
CA SER A 141 3.02 6.84 12.14
C SER A 141 1.53 6.81 11.78
N THR A 142 1.24 6.41 10.57
CA THR A 142 -0.14 6.29 10.08
C THR A 142 -0.28 5.07 9.19
N THR A 143 -1.50 4.54 9.04
CA THR A 143 -1.80 3.51 8.05
C THR A 143 -2.61 4.13 6.93
N TYR A 144 -2.09 4.05 5.71
CA TYR A 144 -2.80 4.51 4.53
C TYR A 144 -3.48 3.35 3.81
N SER A 145 -4.76 3.53 3.46
CA SER A 145 -5.60 2.52 2.79
C SER A 145 -6.46 3.07 1.65
N GLY A 146 -6.18 4.28 1.18
CA GLY A 146 -6.93 4.97 0.13
C GLY A 146 -7.31 6.40 0.52
N PRO A 147 -7.73 7.17 -0.46
CA PRO A 147 -8.07 6.85 -1.85
C PRO A 147 -6.85 6.56 -2.74
N ASP A 148 -7.11 5.93 -3.92
CA ASP A 148 -6.08 5.68 -4.93
C ASP A 148 -5.59 7.01 -5.55
N GLY A 149 -4.29 7.09 -5.85
CA GLY A 149 -3.69 8.27 -6.46
C GLY A 149 -2.18 8.18 -6.65
N LEU A 150 -1.69 8.99 -7.59
CA LEU A 150 -0.27 9.25 -7.81
C LEU A 150 0.17 10.42 -6.94
N GLY A 151 1.26 10.26 -6.17
CA GLY A 151 1.80 11.32 -5.34
C GLY A 151 0.85 11.77 -4.22
N VAL A 152 0.09 10.84 -3.63
CA VAL A 152 -0.87 11.15 -2.55
C VAL A 152 -0.12 11.74 -1.36
N PRO A 153 -0.46 12.97 -0.90
CA PRO A 153 0.21 13.60 0.21
C PRO A 153 -0.20 12.94 1.54
N ILE A 154 0.78 12.41 2.26
CA ILE A 154 0.58 11.84 3.59
C ILE A 154 1.10 12.82 4.62
N GLY A 155 0.22 13.30 5.51
CA GLY A 155 0.55 14.23 6.59
C GLY A 155 1.12 13.53 7.82
N GLY A 156 2.13 14.15 8.43
CA GLY A 156 2.70 13.70 9.70
C GLY A 156 3.59 14.72 10.36
N SER A 157 4.15 14.36 11.51
CA SER A 157 4.97 15.23 12.32
C SER A 157 6.06 14.46 13.05
N CYS A 158 7.13 15.17 13.41
CA CYS A 158 8.12 14.72 14.37
C CYS A 158 8.21 15.74 15.52
N SER A 159 8.48 15.27 16.72
CA SER A 159 8.87 16.09 17.87
C SER A 159 10.33 15.87 18.18
N ASP A 160 11.01 16.92 18.64
CA ASP A 160 12.35 16.85 19.20
C ASP A 160 12.33 16.63 20.72
N VAL A 161 13.51 16.53 21.32
CA VAL A 161 13.68 16.35 22.77
C VAL A 161 13.31 17.62 23.52
N ALA A 162 13.40 18.79 22.90
CA ALA A 162 12.98 20.05 23.48
C ALA A 162 11.45 20.24 23.49
N GLY A 163 10.72 19.46 22.72
CA GLY A 163 9.26 19.53 22.61
C GLY A 163 8.76 20.36 21.43
N ASN A 164 9.63 20.86 20.53
CA ASN A 164 9.19 21.52 19.31
C ASN A 164 8.62 20.45 18.34
N VAL A 165 7.63 20.84 17.53
CA VAL A 165 6.96 19.93 16.58
C VAL A 165 7.08 20.47 15.17
N GLY A 166 7.72 19.69 14.33
CA GLY A 166 7.76 19.91 12.88
C GLY A 166 6.73 19.01 12.17
N SER A 167 5.97 19.57 11.25
CA SER A 167 4.94 18.85 10.49
C SER A 167 5.07 19.12 9.00
N GLY A 168 4.53 18.20 8.20
CA GLY A 168 4.55 18.32 6.74
C GLY A 168 3.87 17.15 6.06
N THR A 169 3.99 17.10 4.73
CA THR A 169 3.44 16.02 3.92
C THR A 169 4.52 15.40 3.03
N LEU A 170 4.45 14.08 2.87
CA LEU A 170 5.32 13.32 1.96
C LEU A 170 4.48 12.47 1.02
N PRO A 171 4.82 12.40 -0.29
CA PRO A 171 4.00 11.73 -1.27
C PRO A 171 4.24 10.23 -1.30
N ILE A 172 3.16 9.47 -1.57
CA ILE A 172 3.23 8.06 -1.96
C ILE A 172 2.38 7.79 -3.19
N ASN A 173 2.65 6.69 -3.90
CA ASN A 173 1.76 6.19 -4.95
C ASN A 173 0.96 5.02 -4.39
N TYR A 174 -0.36 5.11 -4.46
CA TYR A 174 -1.27 4.09 -3.95
C TYR A 174 -2.38 3.80 -4.96
N ASP A 175 -2.60 2.52 -5.26
CA ASP A 175 -3.71 2.05 -6.09
C ASP A 175 -4.06 0.61 -5.68
N SER A 176 -5.21 0.43 -5.06
CA SER A 176 -5.75 -0.86 -4.63
C SER A 176 -6.82 -1.42 -5.56
N THR A 177 -7.15 -0.68 -6.64
CA THR A 177 -8.22 -1.00 -7.57
C THR A 177 -7.71 -1.85 -8.72
N ALA A 178 -8.21 -3.07 -8.85
CA ALA A 178 -7.85 -3.94 -9.97
C ALA A 178 -8.39 -3.39 -11.31
N PRO A 179 -7.67 -3.60 -12.43
CA PRO A 179 -8.17 -3.25 -13.74
C PRO A 179 -9.53 -3.90 -14.03
N LYS A 180 -10.36 -3.25 -14.84
CA LYS A 180 -11.62 -3.85 -15.29
C LYS A 180 -11.34 -5.23 -15.90
N ARG A 181 -12.16 -6.23 -15.52
CA ARG A 181 -12.04 -7.60 -16.04
C ARG A 181 -12.02 -7.59 -17.57
N PRO A 182 -11.03 -8.26 -18.23
CA PRO A 182 -10.98 -8.31 -19.68
C PRO A 182 -12.18 -9.10 -20.26
N SER A 183 -12.63 -8.70 -21.45
CA SER A 183 -13.52 -9.52 -22.27
C SER A 183 -12.66 -10.24 -23.30
N VAL A 184 -12.58 -11.58 -23.21
CA VAL A 184 -11.68 -12.37 -24.04
C VAL A 184 -12.42 -13.00 -25.20
N GLU A 185 -12.06 -12.62 -26.42
CA GLU A 185 -12.53 -13.23 -27.66
C GLU A 185 -11.48 -14.23 -28.18
N VAL A 186 -11.95 -15.38 -28.68
CA VAL A 186 -11.10 -16.41 -29.30
C VAL A 186 -11.57 -16.76 -30.68
N ARG A 187 -10.64 -16.85 -31.61
CA ARG A 187 -10.90 -17.24 -33.01
C ARG A 187 -10.02 -18.43 -33.42
N PRO A 188 -10.54 -19.66 -33.33
CA PRO A 188 -9.80 -20.85 -33.74
C PRO A 188 -9.47 -20.85 -35.22
N GLY A 189 -8.27 -21.32 -35.56
CA GLY A 189 -7.79 -21.49 -36.90
C GLY A 189 -7.06 -22.84 -37.09
N ASN A 190 -6.54 -23.10 -38.30
CA ASN A 190 -5.72 -24.27 -38.52
C ASN A 190 -4.39 -24.17 -37.76
N LYS A 191 -4.19 -25.06 -36.79
CA LYS A 191 -3.00 -25.13 -35.90
C LYS A 191 -2.68 -23.78 -35.17
N ARG A 192 -3.69 -22.92 -34.98
CA ARG A 192 -3.56 -21.63 -34.32
C ARG A 192 -4.85 -21.21 -33.63
N VAL A 193 -4.72 -20.29 -32.66
CA VAL A 193 -5.80 -19.55 -32.03
C VAL A 193 -5.41 -18.07 -31.99
N SER A 194 -6.26 -17.21 -32.53
CA SER A 194 -6.14 -15.77 -32.32
C SER A 194 -7.02 -15.37 -31.12
N LEU A 195 -6.46 -14.59 -30.21
CA LEU A 195 -7.12 -14.02 -29.07
C LEU A 195 -7.17 -12.50 -29.23
N GLY A 196 -8.23 -11.90 -28.75
CA GLY A 196 -8.36 -10.46 -28.55
C GLY A 196 -8.96 -10.22 -27.17
N TRP A 197 -8.62 -9.13 -26.53
CA TRP A 197 -9.17 -8.73 -25.23
C TRP A 197 -9.25 -7.21 -25.11
N SER A 198 -10.12 -6.73 -24.23
CA SER A 198 -10.17 -5.32 -23.90
C SER A 198 -9.18 -5.02 -22.77
N ALA A 199 -8.31 -4.03 -22.93
CA ALA A 199 -7.40 -3.55 -21.90
C ALA A 199 -7.42 -2.02 -21.85
N PRO A 200 -7.47 -1.40 -20.66
CA PRO A 200 -7.26 0.03 -20.51
C PRO A 200 -5.82 0.45 -20.91
N PRO A 201 -5.59 1.71 -21.26
CA PRO A 201 -4.23 2.21 -21.46
C PRO A 201 -3.35 2.02 -20.22
N GLY A 202 -2.06 1.73 -20.43
CA GLY A 202 -1.09 1.56 -19.34
C GLY A 202 -1.12 0.22 -18.60
N VAL A 203 -2.06 -0.68 -18.97
CA VAL A 203 -2.20 -2.01 -18.37
C VAL A 203 -1.46 -3.04 -19.21
N GLN A 204 -0.72 -3.93 -18.55
CA GLN A 204 -0.08 -5.08 -19.19
C GLN A 204 -0.97 -6.32 -19.13
N ALA A 205 -0.84 -7.19 -20.13
CA ALA A 205 -1.51 -8.47 -20.16
C ALA A 205 -0.50 -9.62 -20.08
N GLU A 206 -0.82 -10.61 -19.25
CA GLU A 206 -0.18 -11.92 -19.23
C GLU A 206 -1.17 -12.96 -19.75
N VAL A 207 -0.79 -13.76 -20.75
CA VAL A 207 -1.64 -14.84 -21.27
C VAL A 207 -1.02 -16.20 -20.99
N VAL A 208 -1.74 -16.99 -20.19
CA VAL A 208 -1.34 -18.35 -19.84
C VAL A 208 -2.20 -19.34 -20.62
N ARG A 209 -1.55 -20.20 -21.40
CA ARG A 209 -2.19 -21.33 -22.08
C ARG A 209 -2.06 -22.60 -21.25
N SER A 210 -3.17 -23.32 -21.10
CA SER A 210 -3.20 -24.65 -20.48
C SER A 210 -3.94 -25.67 -21.36
N ARG A 211 -3.62 -26.94 -21.18
CA ARG A 211 -4.32 -28.09 -21.78
C ARG A 211 -4.28 -29.28 -20.84
N LYS A 212 -5.24 -30.19 -20.96
CA LYS A 212 -5.28 -31.42 -20.15
C LYS A 212 -3.96 -32.22 -20.30
N GLY A 213 -3.37 -32.59 -19.17
CA GLY A 213 -2.16 -33.41 -19.12
C GLY A 213 -0.85 -32.66 -19.44
N ALA A 214 -0.83 -31.32 -19.39
CA ALA A 214 0.39 -30.55 -19.56
C ALA A 214 0.45 -29.37 -18.56
N LYS A 215 1.66 -28.94 -18.20
CA LYS A 215 1.87 -27.74 -17.37
C LYS A 215 1.37 -26.50 -18.13
N PRO A 216 0.80 -25.50 -17.42
CA PRO A 216 0.50 -24.21 -18.00
C PRO A 216 1.76 -23.53 -18.55
N VAL A 217 1.61 -22.76 -19.62
CA VAL A 217 2.71 -22.04 -20.28
C VAL A 217 2.29 -20.58 -20.49
N VAL A 218 3.12 -19.63 -20.08
CA VAL A 218 2.98 -18.23 -20.45
C VAL A 218 3.30 -18.11 -21.94
N VAL A 219 2.34 -17.66 -22.74
CA VAL A 219 2.47 -17.53 -24.19
C VAL A 219 2.57 -16.09 -24.65
N PHE A 220 2.32 -15.15 -23.73
CA PHE A 220 2.43 -13.71 -23.99
C PHE A 220 2.55 -12.92 -22.68
N THR A 221 3.36 -11.85 -22.72
CA THR A 221 3.40 -10.76 -21.72
C THR A 221 3.66 -9.46 -22.46
N GLY A 222 2.85 -8.44 -22.24
CA GLY A 222 3.02 -7.13 -22.88
C GLY A 222 1.76 -6.28 -22.86
N ALA A 223 1.81 -5.12 -23.52
CA ALA A 223 0.74 -4.12 -23.53
C ALA A 223 -0.23 -4.22 -24.71
N THR A 224 -0.07 -5.19 -25.63
CA THR A 224 -1.02 -5.37 -26.74
C THR A 224 -2.30 -6.03 -26.26
N ASP A 225 -3.36 -5.83 -26.99
CA ASP A 225 -4.72 -6.34 -26.74
C ASP A 225 -5.05 -7.59 -27.57
N HIS A 226 -4.06 -8.18 -28.21
CA HIS A 226 -4.24 -9.36 -29.06
C HIS A 226 -3.00 -10.25 -29.10
N LEU A 227 -3.24 -11.53 -29.42
CA LEU A 227 -2.22 -12.57 -29.60
C LEU A 227 -2.67 -13.56 -30.66
N THR A 228 -1.75 -14.08 -31.47
CA THR A 228 -1.98 -15.30 -32.23
C THR A 228 -1.02 -16.39 -31.77
N ASP A 229 -1.58 -17.41 -31.12
CA ASP A 229 -0.84 -18.59 -30.68
C ASP A 229 -0.78 -19.63 -31.79
N HIS A 230 0.39 -20.04 -32.18
CA HIS A 230 0.70 -20.90 -33.31
C HIS A 230 1.15 -22.31 -32.90
N ARG A 231 1.34 -23.19 -33.87
CA ARG A 231 1.87 -24.57 -33.72
C ARG A 231 1.03 -25.43 -32.77
N LEU A 232 -0.28 -25.17 -32.74
CA LEU A 232 -1.23 -25.94 -31.98
C LEU A 232 -1.70 -27.18 -32.73
N HIS A 233 -2.29 -28.14 -32.03
CA HIS A 233 -2.84 -29.34 -32.62
C HIS A 233 -4.34 -29.15 -32.84
N ASN A 234 -4.81 -29.36 -34.07
CA ASN A 234 -6.24 -29.34 -34.38
C ASN A 234 -6.98 -30.44 -33.59
N GLY A 235 -8.20 -30.11 -33.13
CA GLY A 235 -9.02 -31.01 -32.33
C GLY A 235 -8.68 -31.07 -30.83
N ARG A 236 -7.59 -30.44 -30.37
CA ARG A 236 -7.25 -30.37 -28.95
C ARG A 236 -7.86 -29.14 -28.31
N HIS A 237 -8.32 -29.27 -27.04
CA HIS A 237 -8.83 -28.17 -26.23
C HIS A 237 -7.68 -27.44 -25.58
N TYR A 238 -7.65 -26.12 -25.72
CA TYR A 238 -6.74 -25.20 -25.05
C TYR A 238 -7.57 -24.20 -24.27
N ARG A 239 -7.17 -23.96 -23.02
CA ARG A 239 -7.72 -22.89 -22.16
C ARG A 239 -6.68 -21.78 -22.08
N TYR A 240 -7.11 -20.57 -22.32
CA TYR A 240 -6.33 -19.35 -22.17
C TYR A 240 -6.88 -18.56 -21.01
N VAL A 241 -5.99 -18.09 -20.13
CA VAL A 241 -6.30 -17.13 -19.09
C VAL A 241 -5.58 -15.85 -19.47
N VAL A 242 -6.30 -14.78 -19.66
CA VAL A 242 -5.78 -13.43 -19.88
C VAL A 242 -5.87 -12.70 -18.56
N THR A 243 -4.74 -12.31 -18.00
CA THR A 243 -4.63 -11.54 -16.76
C THR A 243 -4.16 -10.14 -17.10
N LEU A 244 -4.92 -9.13 -16.75
CA LEU A 244 -4.53 -7.72 -16.82
C LEU A 244 -3.82 -7.32 -15.53
N ILE A 245 -2.75 -6.55 -15.65
CA ILE A 245 -1.89 -6.11 -14.54
C ILE A 245 -1.63 -4.63 -14.72
N ASP A 246 -2.01 -3.79 -13.74
CA ASP A 246 -1.74 -2.36 -13.73
C ASP A 246 -0.33 -2.03 -13.18
N GLN A 247 -0.02 -0.73 -13.08
CA GLN A 247 1.26 -0.24 -12.55
C GLN A 247 1.46 -0.59 -11.08
N ALA A 248 0.38 -0.65 -10.30
CA ALA A 248 0.41 -1.01 -8.89
C ALA A 248 0.49 -2.53 -8.67
N GLY A 249 0.37 -3.33 -9.74
CA GLY A 249 0.41 -4.78 -9.69
C GLY A 249 -0.92 -5.43 -9.32
N ASN A 250 -2.04 -4.67 -9.33
CA ASN A 250 -3.36 -5.25 -9.16
C ASN A 250 -3.73 -6.07 -10.40
N ARG A 251 -4.50 -7.13 -10.21
CA ARG A 251 -4.77 -8.11 -11.24
C ARG A 251 -6.25 -8.38 -11.42
N SER A 252 -6.68 -8.48 -12.69
CA SER A 252 -7.97 -9.02 -13.04
C SER A 252 -7.82 -10.02 -14.19
N ALA A 253 -8.67 -11.05 -14.25
CA ALA A 253 -8.50 -12.09 -15.25
C ALA A 253 -9.82 -12.59 -15.79
N ASP A 254 -9.80 -13.03 -17.06
CA ASP A 254 -10.85 -13.80 -17.68
C ASP A 254 -10.26 -14.97 -18.49
N ALA A 255 -11.09 -15.96 -18.80
CA ALA A 255 -10.63 -17.17 -19.45
C ALA A 255 -11.54 -17.56 -20.61
N ALA A 256 -10.92 -18.02 -21.69
CA ALA A 256 -11.62 -18.58 -22.82
C ALA A 256 -11.02 -19.94 -23.22
N THR A 257 -11.83 -20.77 -23.87
CA THR A 257 -11.40 -22.06 -24.42
C THR A 257 -11.52 -22.07 -25.92
N ALA A 258 -10.56 -22.70 -26.59
CA ALA A 258 -10.55 -22.81 -28.02
C ALA A 258 -10.06 -24.19 -28.46
N VAL A 259 -10.59 -24.66 -29.63
CA VAL A 259 -10.14 -25.87 -30.30
C VAL A 259 -9.67 -25.49 -31.69
N PRO A 260 -8.37 -25.48 -31.97
CA PRO A 260 -7.83 -25.24 -33.30
C PRO A 260 -8.44 -26.21 -34.31
N THR A 261 -8.85 -25.71 -35.47
CA THR A 261 -9.57 -26.53 -36.48
C THR A 261 -9.36 -26.00 -37.87
N THR A 262 -9.43 -26.92 -38.84
CA THR A 262 -9.56 -26.59 -40.25
C THR A 262 -11.01 -26.29 -40.64
N SER A 263 -11.97 -26.66 -39.79
CA SER A 263 -13.40 -26.43 -40.04
C SER A 263 -13.70 -24.95 -40.30
N PRO A 264 -14.57 -24.65 -41.27
CA PRO A 264 -15.10 -23.30 -41.44
C PRO A 264 -16.01 -22.84 -40.29
N LEU A 265 -16.58 -23.75 -39.51
CA LEU A 265 -17.40 -23.45 -38.33
C LEU A 265 -16.49 -23.37 -37.11
N LEU A 266 -16.42 -22.17 -36.48
CA LEU A 266 -15.41 -21.84 -35.47
C LEU A 266 -15.95 -21.99 -34.03
N LEU A 267 -17.11 -21.39 -33.75
CA LEU A 267 -17.72 -21.37 -32.41
C LEU A 267 -19.22 -21.71 -32.48
N PRO A 268 -19.75 -22.42 -31.47
CA PRO A 268 -19.03 -23.22 -30.49
C PRO A 268 -18.17 -24.29 -31.11
N ALA A 269 -17.04 -24.62 -30.48
CA ALA A 269 -16.21 -25.73 -30.95
C ALA A 269 -17.04 -27.04 -31.00
N ARG A 270 -16.70 -27.93 -31.92
CA ARG A 270 -17.39 -29.24 -32.05
C ARG A 270 -17.31 -30.00 -30.72
N GLY A 271 -18.46 -30.36 -30.17
CA GLY A 271 -18.57 -31.08 -28.90
C GLY A 271 -18.48 -30.19 -27.67
N ALA A 272 -18.43 -28.86 -27.80
CA ALA A 272 -18.39 -27.93 -26.65
C ALA A 272 -19.63 -28.13 -25.75
N ARG A 273 -19.40 -27.93 -24.42
CA ARG A 273 -20.45 -27.80 -23.41
C ARG A 273 -20.52 -26.32 -22.99
N VAL A 274 -21.69 -25.75 -23.01
CA VAL A 274 -21.93 -24.33 -22.74
C VAL A 274 -23.08 -24.18 -21.73
N HIS A 275 -22.99 -23.22 -20.84
CA HIS A 275 -23.99 -22.94 -19.79
C HIS A 275 -24.99 -21.85 -20.18
N SER A 276 -24.72 -21.11 -21.26
CA SER A 276 -25.57 -20.03 -21.77
C SER A 276 -25.73 -20.13 -23.27
N ALA A 277 -26.59 -19.29 -23.85
CA ALA A 277 -26.80 -19.19 -25.27
C ALA A 277 -25.51 -18.77 -26.02
N PRO A 278 -24.89 -19.64 -26.83
CA PRO A 278 -23.62 -19.34 -27.47
C PRO A 278 -23.81 -18.47 -28.71
N MET A 279 -22.77 -17.76 -29.08
CA MET A 279 -22.62 -17.17 -30.40
C MET A 279 -22.12 -18.24 -31.40
N LEU A 280 -22.83 -18.42 -32.51
CA LEU A 280 -22.32 -19.21 -33.62
C LEU A 280 -21.38 -18.32 -34.44
N VAL A 281 -20.19 -18.82 -34.75
CA VAL A 281 -19.17 -18.07 -35.53
C VAL A 281 -18.60 -19.00 -36.61
N TRP A 282 -18.44 -18.48 -37.83
CA TRP A 282 -17.84 -19.21 -38.94
C TRP A 282 -16.90 -18.32 -39.77
N LYS A 283 -16.08 -18.92 -40.62
CA LYS A 283 -15.20 -18.19 -41.51
C LYS A 283 -16.02 -17.45 -42.57
N PRO A 284 -15.76 -16.17 -42.82
CA PRO A 284 -16.43 -15.44 -43.88
C PRO A 284 -16.10 -16.03 -45.26
N VAL A 285 -17.10 -16.08 -46.15
CA VAL A 285 -16.93 -16.52 -47.52
C VAL A 285 -16.90 -15.29 -48.43
N ARG A 286 -15.91 -15.23 -49.32
CA ARG A 286 -15.75 -14.12 -50.26
C ARG A 286 -17.03 -13.97 -51.12
N ARG A 287 -17.53 -12.75 -51.26
CA ARG A 287 -18.75 -12.39 -52.00
C ARG A 287 -20.08 -12.91 -51.41
N ALA A 288 -20.07 -13.61 -50.27
CA ALA A 288 -21.32 -13.89 -49.56
C ALA A 288 -21.92 -12.59 -49.01
N ARG A 289 -23.21 -12.38 -49.23
CA ARG A 289 -23.97 -11.21 -48.76
C ARG A 289 -24.76 -11.50 -47.49
N TYR A 290 -25.05 -12.77 -47.26
CA TYR A 290 -25.74 -13.29 -46.07
C TYR A 290 -25.44 -14.79 -45.94
N TYR A 291 -25.87 -15.37 -44.81
CA TYR A 291 -25.70 -16.80 -44.55
C TYR A 291 -27.04 -17.39 -44.13
N ASN A 292 -27.39 -18.56 -44.65
CA ASN A 292 -28.49 -19.38 -44.15
C ASN A 292 -27.91 -20.23 -43.01
N THR A 293 -28.29 -19.90 -41.77
CA THR A 293 -27.84 -20.60 -40.56
C THR A 293 -29.02 -21.35 -39.96
N GLN A 294 -28.87 -22.65 -39.81
CA GLN A 294 -29.90 -23.53 -39.28
C GLN A 294 -29.40 -24.24 -38.01
N LEU A 295 -30.27 -24.29 -36.99
CA LEU A 295 -30.03 -25.00 -35.74
C LEU A 295 -31.01 -26.16 -35.59
N PHE A 296 -30.50 -27.30 -35.17
CA PHE A 296 -31.26 -28.52 -34.95
C PHE A 296 -31.10 -29.02 -33.53
N ARG A 297 -32.18 -29.53 -32.93
CA ARG A 297 -32.22 -30.22 -31.65
C ARG A 297 -32.82 -31.60 -31.83
N ARG A 298 -32.14 -32.68 -31.42
CA ARG A 298 -32.59 -34.06 -31.57
C ARG A 298 -33.05 -34.40 -33.00
N GLY A 299 -32.39 -33.85 -34.03
CA GLY A 299 -32.74 -34.06 -35.44
C GLY A 299 -33.78 -33.10 -36.02
N HIS A 300 -34.54 -32.39 -35.19
CA HIS A 300 -35.54 -31.43 -35.63
C HIS A 300 -34.97 -30.03 -35.74
N LYS A 301 -35.26 -29.32 -36.82
CA LYS A 301 -34.87 -27.96 -37.05
C LYS A 301 -35.63 -27.02 -36.11
N VAL A 302 -34.92 -26.32 -35.23
CA VAL A 302 -35.50 -25.40 -34.22
C VAL A 302 -35.29 -23.94 -34.55
N LEU A 303 -34.34 -23.61 -35.46
CA LEU A 303 -34.07 -22.22 -35.82
C LEU A 303 -33.57 -22.16 -37.28
N THR A 304 -34.00 -21.12 -38.01
CA THR A 304 -33.36 -20.64 -39.24
C THR A 304 -33.21 -19.13 -39.15
N ARG A 305 -32.00 -18.61 -39.42
CA ARG A 305 -31.69 -17.19 -39.47
C ARG A 305 -30.81 -16.89 -40.68
N TRP A 306 -30.82 -15.61 -41.10
CA TRP A 306 -30.05 -15.14 -42.26
C TRP A 306 -29.17 -13.95 -41.93
N PRO A 307 -28.17 -14.09 -41.01
CA PRO A 307 -27.27 -12.99 -40.71
C PRO A 307 -26.46 -12.54 -41.93
N ARG A 308 -26.14 -11.24 -41.99
CA ARG A 308 -25.24 -10.68 -43.01
C ARG A 308 -23.77 -10.89 -42.63
N GLY A 309 -23.46 -10.91 -41.34
CA GLY A 309 -22.12 -11.19 -40.80
C GLY A 309 -21.84 -12.70 -40.69
N SER A 310 -20.63 -13.05 -40.37
CA SER A 310 -20.16 -14.44 -40.15
C SER A 310 -20.36 -14.91 -38.69
N HIS A 311 -21.37 -14.39 -38.02
CA HIS A 311 -21.77 -14.76 -36.67
C HIS A 311 -23.28 -14.66 -36.48
N LEU A 312 -23.79 -15.36 -35.45
CA LEU A 312 -25.18 -15.33 -35.03
C LEU A 312 -25.26 -15.57 -33.51
N GLN A 313 -25.71 -14.55 -32.76
CA GLN A 313 -26.06 -14.74 -31.37
C GLN A 313 -27.35 -15.52 -31.25
N LEU A 314 -27.36 -16.61 -30.48
CA LEU A 314 -28.56 -17.37 -30.16
C LEU A 314 -29.25 -16.76 -28.94
N GLY A 315 -30.58 -16.91 -28.86
CA GLY A 315 -31.35 -16.70 -27.65
C GLY A 315 -31.19 -17.85 -26.66
N GLU A 316 -31.95 -17.81 -25.56
CA GLU A 316 -31.95 -18.88 -24.56
C GLU A 316 -32.28 -20.25 -25.20
N LEU A 317 -31.54 -21.27 -24.77
CA LEU A 317 -31.68 -22.64 -25.22
C LEU A 317 -31.86 -23.56 -24.01
N VAL A 318 -32.79 -24.49 -24.10
CA VAL A 318 -32.95 -25.52 -23.08
C VAL A 318 -31.79 -26.50 -23.09
N PRO A 319 -31.43 -27.11 -21.95
CA PRO A 319 -30.37 -28.12 -21.89
C PRO A 319 -30.63 -29.24 -22.91
N SER A 320 -29.74 -29.40 -23.86
CA SER A 320 -29.81 -30.41 -24.92
C SER A 320 -28.58 -30.36 -25.81
N ARG A 321 -28.44 -31.36 -26.68
CA ARG A 321 -27.47 -31.34 -27.77
C ARG A 321 -28.07 -30.63 -28.99
N TYR A 322 -27.34 -29.67 -29.51
CA TYR A 322 -27.68 -28.90 -30.71
C TYR A 322 -26.63 -29.11 -31.79
N CYS A 323 -27.09 -29.19 -33.06
CA CYS A 323 -26.21 -29.21 -34.24
C CYS A 323 -26.61 -28.06 -35.17
N TRP A 324 -25.63 -27.39 -35.76
CA TRP A 324 -25.87 -26.25 -36.62
C TRP A 324 -25.13 -26.36 -37.96
N TYR A 325 -25.68 -25.70 -38.96
CA TYR A 325 -25.26 -25.74 -40.35
C TYR A 325 -25.28 -24.33 -40.93
N VAL A 326 -24.36 -24.02 -41.84
CA VAL A 326 -24.26 -22.70 -42.47
C VAL A 326 -24.02 -22.84 -43.99
N TRP A 327 -24.81 -22.13 -44.76
CA TRP A 327 -24.61 -21.97 -46.19
C TRP A 327 -24.41 -20.50 -46.52
N PRO A 328 -23.38 -20.10 -47.31
CA PRO A 328 -23.23 -18.73 -47.79
C PRO A 328 -24.30 -18.43 -48.85
N GLY A 329 -24.90 -17.24 -48.76
CA GLY A 329 -25.89 -16.74 -49.70
C GLY A 329 -25.33 -15.66 -50.61
N PHE A 330 -25.64 -15.75 -51.88
CA PHE A 330 -25.19 -14.83 -52.93
C PHE A 330 -26.37 -14.12 -53.56
N GLY A 331 -26.22 -12.85 -53.99
CA GLY A 331 -27.29 -12.05 -54.57
C GLY A 331 -28.30 -11.54 -53.53
N LYS A 332 -29.55 -11.32 -53.94
CA LYS A 332 -30.64 -10.92 -53.04
C LYS A 332 -31.13 -12.12 -52.24
N ARG A 333 -31.55 -11.91 -50.99
CA ARG A 333 -32.07 -13.01 -50.13
C ARG A 333 -33.31 -13.68 -50.71
N SER A 334 -34.14 -12.96 -51.44
CA SER A 334 -35.31 -13.46 -52.13
C SER A 334 -34.99 -14.50 -53.19
N GLU A 335 -33.83 -14.44 -53.82
CA GLU A 335 -33.37 -15.36 -54.87
C GLU A 335 -32.93 -16.71 -54.29
N ARG A 336 -32.73 -16.84 -52.96
CA ARG A 336 -32.34 -18.06 -52.26
C ARG A 336 -31.11 -18.78 -52.86
N ARG A 337 -30.19 -18.02 -53.47
CA ARG A 337 -28.98 -18.58 -54.09
C ARG A 337 -27.94 -18.88 -53.00
N TYR A 338 -27.82 -20.15 -52.65
CA TYR A 338 -26.87 -20.63 -51.65
C TYR A 338 -25.71 -21.34 -52.32
N GLY A 339 -24.53 -21.13 -51.74
CA GLY A 339 -23.34 -21.88 -52.07
C GLY A 339 -23.28 -23.23 -51.34
N LYS A 340 -22.13 -23.89 -51.45
CA LYS A 340 -21.88 -25.17 -50.80
C LYS A 340 -21.97 -25.02 -49.26
N LEU A 341 -22.53 -26.03 -48.59
CA LEU A 341 -22.55 -26.14 -47.14
C LEU A 341 -21.13 -25.94 -46.57
N LEU A 342 -20.94 -24.98 -45.62
CA LEU A 342 -19.66 -24.77 -44.98
C LEU A 342 -19.28 -25.89 -44.03
N GLY A 343 -20.26 -26.49 -43.35
CA GLY A 343 -20.01 -27.61 -42.46
C GLY A 343 -21.15 -27.86 -41.46
N ARG A 344 -20.92 -28.85 -40.61
CA ARG A 344 -21.76 -29.20 -39.47
C ARG A 344 -20.93 -29.15 -38.20
N SER A 345 -21.41 -28.47 -37.19
CA SER A 345 -20.86 -28.54 -35.85
C SER A 345 -21.97 -28.77 -34.83
N CYS A 346 -21.65 -29.41 -33.71
CA CYS A 346 -22.60 -29.67 -32.64
C CYS A 346 -22.01 -29.25 -31.28
N PHE A 347 -22.86 -28.79 -30.38
CA PHE A 347 -22.53 -28.45 -29.00
C PHE A 347 -23.62 -28.92 -28.05
N THR A 348 -23.37 -28.91 -26.74
CA THR A 348 -24.35 -29.30 -25.72
C THR A 348 -24.56 -28.12 -24.78
N VAL A 349 -25.83 -27.70 -24.63
CA VAL A 349 -26.23 -26.80 -23.55
C VAL A 349 -26.43 -27.63 -22.31
N VAL A 350 -25.75 -27.27 -21.20
CA VAL A 350 -25.90 -27.94 -19.91
C VAL A 350 -26.70 -27.00 -19.00
N GLY A 351 -27.54 -27.58 -18.13
CA GLY A 351 -28.23 -26.82 -17.08
C GLY A 351 -27.22 -26.18 -16.13
N GLY A 352 -27.53 -25.01 -15.60
CA GLY A 352 -26.84 -24.42 -14.48
C GLY A 352 -27.17 -25.13 -13.18
#